data_771429348863cc310df95b8f5900106a
#
_entry.id   771429348863cc310df95b8f5900106a
#
_cell.length_a   1.000
_cell.length_b   1.000
_cell.length_c   1.000
_cell.angle_alpha   90.00
_cell.angle_beta   90.00
_cell.angle_gamma   90.00
#
_symmetry.space_group_name_H-M   'P 1'
#
loop_
_entity.id
_entity.type
_entity.pdbx_description
1 polymer ?
#
loop_
_entity_poly.entity_id
_entity_poly.type
_entity_poly.pdbx_seq_one_letter_code
_entity_poly.pdbx_strand_id
1 'polypeptide(L)'
;MINFWSYKKEYNKYKPKFNKFFDDTLKNGQIFFGPNLKKFENNFIKKYKSKYGVAVGSGTDALLISLLSINIKNGDEVITASNTAIPTI
;
A
#
# COMPACT_ATOMS: atom_id res chain seq x y z
N MET A 1 -12.46 -28.37 -2.77
CA MET A 1 -12.13 -27.36 -1.73
C MET A 1 -12.17 -25.99 -2.40
N ILE A 2 -12.97 -25.06 -1.91
CA ILE A 2 -13.01 -23.67 -2.40
C ILE A 2 -11.91 -22.90 -1.68
N ASN A 3 -10.87 -22.51 -2.41
CA ASN A 3 -9.81 -21.67 -1.84
C ASN A 3 -10.33 -20.25 -1.68
N PHE A 4 -10.23 -19.68 -0.50
CA PHE A 4 -10.60 -18.31 -0.19
C PHE A 4 -9.81 -17.33 -1.06
N TRP A 5 -8.55 -17.63 -1.33
CA TRP A 5 -7.68 -16.83 -2.19
C TRP A 5 -6.61 -17.69 -2.89
N SER A 6 -6.12 -17.22 -4.06
CA SER A 6 -5.08 -17.91 -4.82
C SER A 6 -4.18 -16.92 -5.56
N TYR A 7 -2.98 -16.73 -5.03
CA TYR A 7 -1.91 -15.96 -5.69
C TYR A 7 -1.62 -16.43 -7.12
N LYS A 8 -1.67 -17.74 -7.37
CA LYS A 8 -1.40 -18.32 -8.68
C LYS A 8 -2.41 -17.83 -9.74
N LYS A 9 -3.69 -17.75 -9.38
CA LYS A 9 -4.74 -17.24 -10.29
C LYS A 9 -4.53 -15.77 -10.58
N GLU A 10 -4.25 -14.99 -9.55
CA GLU A 10 -4.00 -13.56 -9.66
C GLU A 10 -2.74 -13.27 -10.49
N TYR A 11 -1.63 -13.96 -10.18
CA TYR A 11 -0.39 -13.86 -10.95
C TYR A 11 -0.60 -14.15 -12.43
N ASN A 12 -1.23 -15.27 -12.79
CA ASN A 12 -1.47 -15.63 -14.19
C ASN A 12 -2.29 -14.58 -14.93
N LYS A 13 -3.28 -13.97 -14.26
CA LYS A 13 -4.12 -12.91 -14.83
C LYS A 13 -3.33 -11.63 -15.11
N TYR A 14 -2.42 -11.26 -14.25
CA TYR A 14 -1.73 -9.97 -14.32
C TYR A 14 -0.27 -10.06 -14.77
N LYS A 15 0.27 -11.26 -14.98
CA LYS A 15 1.67 -11.48 -15.39
C LYS A 15 2.16 -10.58 -16.53
N PRO A 16 1.44 -10.40 -17.64
CA PRO A 16 1.91 -9.53 -18.72
C PRO A 16 2.04 -8.07 -18.30
N LYS A 17 1.15 -7.61 -17.41
CA LYS A 17 1.19 -6.24 -16.87
C LYS A 17 2.36 -6.07 -15.88
N PHE A 18 2.60 -7.05 -15.03
CA PHE A 18 3.74 -7.02 -14.10
C PHE A 18 5.06 -6.96 -14.84
N ASN A 19 5.26 -7.82 -15.84
CA ASN A 19 6.47 -7.82 -16.65
C ASN A 19 6.69 -6.48 -17.35
N LYS A 20 5.63 -5.92 -17.94
CA LYS A 20 5.71 -4.61 -18.60
C LYS A 20 6.11 -3.51 -17.61
N PHE A 21 5.46 -3.42 -16.44
CA PHE A 21 5.79 -2.39 -15.46
C PHE A 21 7.20 -2.56 -14.88
N PHE A 22 7.63 -3.79 -14.69
CA PHE A 22 8.98 -4.10 -14.25
C PHE A 22 10.02 -3.62 -15.27
N ASP A 23 9.86 -4.01 -16.53
CA ASP A 23 10.72 -3.59 -17.63
C ASP A 23 10.77 -2.07 -17.79
N ASP A 24 9.60 -1.42 -17.82
CA ASP A 24 9.50 0.03 -17.98
C ASP A 24 10.21 0.76 -16.83
N THR A 25 10.07 0.27 -15.61
CA THR A 25 10.69 0.88 -14.42
C THR A 25 12.23 0.76 -14.48
N LEU A 26 12.74 -0.43 -14.80
CA LEU A 26 14.19 -0.67 -14.87
C LEU A 26 14.84 0.07 -16.06
N LYS A 27 14.20 0.05 -17.23
CA LYS A 27 14.71 0.76 -18.42
C LYS A 27 14.80 2.28 -18.19
N ASN A 28 13.85 2.84 -17.44
CA ASN A 28 13.85 4.27 -17.11
C ASN A 28 14.79 4.64 -15.96
N GLY A 29 15.33 3.65 -15.24
CA GLY A 29 16.24 3.87 -14.11
C GLY A 29 15.63 4.58 -12.90
N GLN A 30 14.31 4.81 -12.89
CA GLN A 30 13.61 5.52 -11.82
C GLN A 30 12.95 4.53 -10.85
N ILE A 31 13.78 3.85 -10.05
CA ILE A 31 13.34 2.83 -9.11
C ILE A 31 12.66 3.46 -7.88
N PHE A 32 13.15 4.63 -7.44
CA PHE A 32 12.61 5.34 -6.27
C PHE A 32 11.94 6.64 -6.68
N PHE A 33 10.83 6.96 -6.04
CA PHE A 33 10.06 8.21 -6.23
C PHE A 33 9.71 8.51 -7.70
N GLY A 34 9.60 7.46 -8.53
CA GLY A 34 9.35 7.57 -9.95
C GLY A 34 7.90 7.94 -10.30
N PRO A 35 7.61 8.16 -11.60
CA PRO A 35 6.29 8.56 -12.07
C PRO A 35 5.18 7.55 -11.77
N ASN A 36 5.52 6.27 -11.68
CA ASN A 36 4.57 5.21 -11.34
C ASN A 36 4.04 5.34 -9.90
N LEU A 37 4.92 5.71 -8.95
CA LEU A 37 4.52 5.99 -7.57
C LEU A 37 3.57 7.17 -7.51
N LYS A 38 3.92 8.29 -8.14
CA LYS A 38 3.08 9.49 -8.20
C LYS A 38 1.73 9.23 -8.84
N LYS A 39 1.70 8.42 -9.90
CA LYS A 39 0.46 8.00 -10.55
C LYS A 39 -0.41 7.13 -9.62
N PHE A 40 0.21 6.23 -8.86
CA PHE A 40 -0.48 5.42 -7.87
C PHE A 40 -1.12 6.30 -6.78
N GLU A 41 -0.37 7.20 -6.17
CA GLU A 41 -0.85 8.12 -5.14
C GLU A 41 -2.04 8.95 -5.65
N ASN A 42 -1.92 9.55 -6.84
CA ASN A 42 -2.98 10.34 -7.44
C ASN A 42 -4.26 9.52 -7.72
N ASN A 43 -4.11 8.28 -8.20
CA ASN A 43 -5.24 7.40 -8.43
C ASN A 43 -5.92 6.98 -7.13
N PHE A 44 -5.14 6.74 -6.09
CA PHE A 44 -5.63 6.41 -4.75
C PHE A 44 -6.43 7.57 -4.16
N ILE A 45 -5.88 8.79 -4.19
CA ILE A 45 -6.54 10.03 -3.76
C ILE A 45 -7.90 10.19 -4.45
N LYS A 46 -7.92 10.05 -5.78
CA LYS A 46 -9.16 10.15 -6.57
C LYS A 46 -10.18 9.09 -6.18
N LYS A 47 -9.75 7.84 -6.06
CA LYS A 47 -10.63 6.70 -5.76
C LYS A 47 -11.29 6.84 -4.38
N TYR A 48 -10.53 7.26 -3.38
CA TYR A 48 -11.00 7.37 -2.00
C TYR A 48 -11.45 8.78 -1.61
N LYS A 49 -11.44 9.72 -2.57
CA LYS A 49 -11.84 11.13 -2.37
C LYS A 49 -11.11 11.78 -1.20
N SER A 50 -9.85 11.38 -0.97
CA SER A 50 -9.00 11.98 0.05
C SER A 50 -8.34 13.25 -0.47
N LYS A 51 -7.93 14.13 0.44
CA LYS A 51 -7.24 15.38 0.08
C LYS A 51 -5.78 15.12 -0.28
N TYR A 52 -5.16 14.17 0.42
CA TYR A 52 -3.76 13.79 0.26
C TYR A 52 -3.60 12.27 0.32
N GLY A 53 -2.52 11.76 -0.24
CA GLY A 53 -2.13 10.36 -0.14
C GLY A 53 -0.63 10.23 -0.34
N VAL A 54 0.01 9.48 0.52
CA VAL A 54 1.46 9.21 0.49
C VAL A 54 1.65 7.71 0.58
N ALA A 55 2.39 7.15 -0.36
CA ALA A 55 2.75 5.74 -0.31
C ALA A 55 3.93 5.53 0.67
N VAL A 56 3.86 4.44 1.42
CA VAL A 56 4.87 4.02 2.40
C VAL A 56 5.30 2.59 2.14
N GLY A 57 6.35 2.11 2.80
CA GLY A 57 6.97 0.82 2.53
C GLY A 57 6.10 -0.39 2.89
N SER A 58 5.22 -0.26 3.87
CA SER A 58 4.36 -1.35 4.35
C SER A 58 3.08 -0.83 5.01
N GLY A 59 2.11 -1.73 5.23
CA GLY A 59 0.92 -1.41 6.03
C GLY A 59 1.27 -1.10 7.49
N THR A 60 2.30 -1.72 8.04
CA THR A 60 2.83 -1.41 9.38
C THR A 60 3.33 0.02 9.47
N ASP A 61 4.13 0.45 8.49
CA ASP A 61 4.59 1.84 8.40
C ASP A 61 3.43 2.82 8.24
N ALA A 62 2.41 2.43 7.45
CA ALA A 62 1.22 3.26 7.27
C ALA A 62 0.49 3.51 8.59
N LEU A 63 0.31 2.48 9.42
CA LEU A 63 -0.30 2.59 10.74
C LEU A 63 0.54 3.47 11.68
N LEU A 64 1.83 3.18 11.77
CA LEU A 64 2.75 3.92 12.63
C LEU A 64 2.78 5.41 12.27
N ILE A 65 2.98 5.72 10.98
CA ILE A 65 3.06 7.10 10.50
C ILE A 65 1.72 7.83 10.69
N SER A 66 0.59 7.13 10.50
CA SER A 66 -0.73 7.70 10.75
C SER A 66 -0.91 8.11 12.22
N LEU A 67 -0.53 7.25 13.16
CA LEU A 67 -0.59 7.56 14.59
C LEU A 67 0.33 8.72 14.97
N LEU A 68 1.57 8.71 14.46
CA LEU A 68 2.51 9.80 14.67
C LEU A 68 1.99 11.13 14.12
N SER A 69 1.30 11.12 12.98
CA SER A 69 0.78 12.34 12.34
C SER A 69 -0.30 13.05 13.15
N ILE A 70 -1.01 12.33 14.01
CA ILE A 70 -2.03 12.89 14.92
C ILE A 70 -1.48 13.14 16.34
N ASN A 71 -0.15 13.03 16.51
CA ASN A 71 0.56 13.29 17.78
C ASN A 71 0.10 12.40 18.96
N ILE A 72 -0.16 11.12 18.70
CA ILE A 72 -0.43 10.12 19.75
C ILE A 72 0.72 10.11 20.77
N LYS A 73 0.38 10.11 22.04
CA LYS A 73 1.31 10.16 23.16
C LYS A 73 1.15 8.94 24.07
N ASN A 74 2.13 8.75 24.92
CA ASN A 74 2.04 7.73 25.96
C ASN A 74 0.83 8.00 26.88
N GLY A 75 -0.04 7.00 27.04
CA GLY A 75 -1.28 7.09 27.79
C GLY A 75 -2.54 7.32 26.93
N ASP A 76 -2.39 7.61 25.63
CA ASP A 76 -3.53 7.66 24.72
C ASP A 76 -4.01 6.25 24.35
N GLU A 77 -5.31 6.11 24.17
CA GLU A 77 -5.95 4.84 23.82
C GLU A 77 -6.29 4.80 22.34
N VAL A 78 -5.98 3.67 21.68
CA VAL A 78 -6.31 3.42 20.27
C VAL A 78 -7.22 2.22 20.18
N ILE A 79 -8.42 2.41 19.63
CA ILE A 79 -9.39 1.34 19.44
C ILE A 79 -9.16 0.70 18.06
N THR A 80 -9.02 -0.62 18.04
CA THR A 80 -8.85 -1.40 16.81
C THR A 80 -9.72 -2.65 16.80
N ALA A 81 -9.84 -3.30 15.63
CA ALA A 81 -10.57 -4.56 15.51
C ALA A 81 -9.74 -5.71 16.11
N SER A 82 -10.43 -6.63 16.83
CA SER A 82 -9.79 -7.81 17.40
C SER A 82 -9.31 -8.82 16.35
N ASN A 83 -9.95 -8.85 15.18
CA ASN A 83 -9.58 -9.71 14.05
C ASN A 83 -8.70 -8.93 13.08
N THR A 84 -7.45 -8.72 13.44
CA THR A 84 -6.48 -7.96 12.65
C THR A 84 -5.10 -8.61 12.69
N ALA A 85 -4.17 -8.11 11.87
CA ALA A 85 -2.78 -8.55 11.87
C ALA A 85 -2.04 -7.97 13.09
N ILE A 86 -1.03 -8.71 13.60
CA ILE A 86 -0.20 -8.32 14.76
C ILE A 86 0.29 -6.86 14.71
N PRO A 87 0.77 -6.32 13.58
CA PRO A 87 1.23 -4.92 13.53
C PRO A 87 0.17 -3.85 13.84
N THR A 88 -1.10 -4.24 13.96
CA THR A 88 -2.20 -3.32 14.30
C THR A 88 -2.40 -3.20 15.83
N ILE A 89 -1.82 -4.11 16.59
CA ILE A 89 -1.89 -4.21 18.05
C ILE A 89 -0.60 -3.69 18.64
#